data_2f05f0ee619e5816338ed99f7a50ef99
#
_entry.id   2f05f0ee619e5816338ed99f7a50ef99
#
_cell.length_a   1.000
_cell.length_b   1.000
_cell.length_c   1.000
_cell.angle_alpha   90.00
_cell.angle_beta   90.00
_cell.angle_gamma   90.00
#
_symmetry.space_group_name_H-M   'P 1'
#
loop_
_entity.id
_entity.type
_entity.pdbx_description
1 polymer ?
#
loop_
_entity_poly.entity_id
_entity_poly.type
_entity_poly.pdbx_seq_one_letter_code
_entity_poly.pdbx_strand_id
1 'polypeptide(L)'
;TRDPGIKTTGPGYIRKHGEVVGIAVAVDGWEGYYPIAHETPPNMDKELVTRWLRKQCSYESVNYIFHNAFYDVGWLTTMDIDIKGKIIDTLIAAPIVDENRFRFDLNLLAKDYLKESKSETQLREAAKMWGLDPKADLWKLPASHVGEYAEQDAAVTLRLWHHLKKEIAGQNLINI
;
A
#
# COMPACT_ATOMS: atom_id res chain seq x y z
N THR A 1 0.88 -2.08 -8.31
CA THR A 1 0.02 -2.86 -9.23
C THR A 1 -0.04 -2.22 -10.61
N ARG A 2 -0.20 -3.05 -11.66
CA ARG A 2 -0.65 -2.66 -13.00
C ARG A 2 -2.16 -2.90 -13.05
N ASP A 3 -2.95 -1.84 -13.14
CA ASP A 3 -4.41 -1.90 -13.15
C ASP A 3 -4.98 -0.90 -14.18
N PRO A 4 -4.97 -1.27 -15.48
CA PRO A 4 -5.29 -0.34 -16.56
C PRO A 4 -6.74 0.13 -16.56
N GLY A 5 -7.64 -0.62 -15.94
CA GLY A 5 -9.07 -0.32 -15.89
C GLY A 5 -9.53 0.43 -14.65
N ILE A 6 -8.66 0.72 -13.70
CA ILE A 6 -9.05 1.24 -12.36
C ILE A 6 -9.95 2.48 -12.42
N LYS A 7 -9.68 3.41 -13.33
CA LYS A 7 -10.44 4.67 -13.47
C LYS A 7 -11.75 4.54 -14.25
N THR A 8 -11.94 3.48 -15.01
CA THR A 8 -13.08 3.34 -15.93
C THR A 8 -14.02 2.21 -15.56
N THR A 9 -13.47 1.09 -15.16
CA THR A 9 -14.20 -0.15 -14.90
C THR A 9 -14.01 -0.70 -13.49
N GLY A 10 -13.28 0.03 -12.63
CA GLY A 10 -12.94 -0.35 -11.26
C GLY A 10 -11.81 -1.37 -11.18
N PRO A 11 -11.56 -1.95 -9.99
CA PRO A 11 -10.40 -2.79 -9.72
C PRO A 11 -10.29 -4.01 -10.65
N GLY A 12 -9.11 -4.20 -11.23
CA GLY A 12 -8.83 -5.24 -12.21
C GLY A 12 -8.79 -6.66 -11.65
N TYR A 13 -8.55 -6.82 -10.35
CA TYR A 13 -8.48 -8.14 -9.72
C TYR A 13 -9.79 -8.94 -9.85
N ILE A 14 -10.96 -8.27 -9.85
CA ILE A 14 -12.27 -8.91 -10.05
C ILE A 14 -12.38 -9.55 -11.44
N ARG A 15 -11.79 -8.89 -12.44
CA ARG A 15 -11.85 -9.32 -13.85
C ARG A 15 -10.58 -10.04 -14.31
N LYS A 16 -9.63 -10.26 -13.43
CA LYS A 16 -8.30 -10.79 -13.75
C LYS A 16 -7.58 -9.95 -14.81
N HIS A 17 -7.76 -8.62 -14.76
CA HIS A 17 -7.20 -7.67 -15.71
C HIS A 17 -6.20 -6.76 -15.00
N GLY A 18 -4.94 -7.08 -15.12
CA GLY A 18 -3.83 -6.45 -14.43
C GLY A 18 -3.03 -7.46 -13.62
N GLU A 19 -2.12 -6.95 -12.80
CA GLU A 19 -1.27 -7.81 -11.95
C GLU A 19 -0.59 -7.02 -10.83
N VAL A 20 -0.13 -7.74 -9.82
CA VAL A 20 0.76 -7.21 -8.79
C VAL A 20 2.16 -7.07 -9.37
N VAL A 21 2.69 -5.86 -9.35
CA VAL A 21 4.01 -5.52 -9.92
C VAL A 21 5.11 -5.56 -8.86
N GLY A 22 4.76 -5.23 -7.63
CA GLY A 22 5.64 -5.27 -6.47
C GLY A 22 4.85 -5.12 -5.19
N ILE A 23 5.48 -5.47 -4.08
CA ILE A 23 4.89 -5.44 -2.74
C ILE A 23 5.83 -4.66 -1.83
N ALA A 24 5.30 -3.61 -1.18
CA ALA A 24 5.98 -2.92 -0.10
C ALA A 24 5.47 -3.42 1.24
N VAL A 25 6.37 -3.61 2.17
CA VAL A 25 6.08 -4.07 3.54
C VAL A 25 6.86 -3.22 4.52
N ALA A 26 6.22 -2.82 5.62
CA ALA A 26 6.87 -2.14 6.73
C ALA A 26 6.54 -2.83 8.06
N VAL A 27 7.51 -2.87 8.92
CA VAL A 27 7.38 -3.20 10.34
C VAL A 27 8.14 -2.15 11.15
N ASP A 28 7.98 -2.11 12.45
CA ASP A 28 8.71 -1.15 13.28
C ASP A 28 10.23 -1.26 13.05
N GLY A 29 10.82 -0.18 12.56
CA GLY A 29 12.24 -0.05 12.31
C GLY A 29 12.76 -0.67 10.99
N TRP A 30 11.86 -1.15 10.13
CA TRP A 30 12.26 -1.67 8.84
C TRP A 30 11.15 -1.56 7.80
N GLU A 31 11.52 -1.22 6.56
CA GLU A 31 10.68 -1.27 5.36
C GLU A 31 11.43 -1.90 4.20
N GLY A 32 10.71 -2.46 3.25
CA GLY A 32 11.29 -3.05 2.05
C GLY A 32 10.30 -3.22 0.91
N TYR A 33 10.81 -3.12 -0.32
CA TYR A 33 10.07 -3.32 -1.55
C TYR A 33 10.53 -4.57 -2.29
N TYR A 34 9.58 -5.39 -2.71
CA TYR A 34 9.79 -6.64 -3.43
C TYR A 34 9.23 -6.51 -4.85
N PRO A 35 10.03 -6.09 -5.85
CA PRO A 35 9.61 -6.02 -7.24
C PRO A 35 9.50 -7.42 -7.84
N ILE A 36 8.36 -7.73 -8.50
CA ILE A 36 8.11 -9.08 -9.05
C ILE A 36 7.65 -9.09 -10.50
N ALA A 37 7.20 -7.95 -11.05
CA ALA A 37 6.69 -7.86 -12.40
C ALA A 37 6.80 -6.45 -13.00
N HIS A 38 7.87 -5.71 -12.69
CA HIS A 38 8.20 -4.49 -13.45
C HIS A 38 8.61 -4.84 -14.86
N GLU A 39 8.20 -4.03 -15.83
CA GLU A 39 8.61 -4.19 -17.23
C GLU A 39 10.13 -4.03 -17.38
N THR A 40 10.70 -3.08 -16.64
CA THR A 40 12.16 -2.87 -16.60
C THR A 40 12.79 -3.66 -15.45
N PRO A 41 13.68 -4.63 -15.73
CA PRO A 41 14.36 -5.40 -14.70
C PRO A 41 15.37 -4.52 -13.90
N PRO A 42 15.86 -5.02 -12.72
CA PRO A 42 15.67 -6.37 -12.22
C PRO A 42 14.38 -6.56 -11.42
N ASN A 43 13.77 -7.75 -11.54
CA ASN A 43 12.72 -8.24 -10.65
C ASN A 43 13.27 -9.37 -9.77
N MET A 44 12.64 -9.55 -8.62
CA MET A 44 12.87 -10.74 -7.79
C MET A 44 12.09 -11.93 -8.34
N ASP A 45 12.49 -13.14 -7.91
CA ASP A 45 11.73 -14.35 -8.23
C ASP A 45 10.31 -14.26 -7.66
N LYS A 46 9.32 -14.20 -8.55
CA LYS A 46 7.91 -14.02 -8.21
C LYS A 46 7.38 -15.16 -7.35
N GLU A 47 7.78 -16.41 -7.62
CA GLU A 47 7.31 -17.56 -6.85
C GLU A 47 7.90 -17.56 -5.44
N LEU A 48 9.16 -17.20 -5.30
CA LEU A 48 9.83 -17.08 -4.02
C LEU A 48 9.17 -16.00 -3.16
N VAL A 49 8.95 -14.81 -3.72
CA VAL A 49 8.30 -13.70 -3.01
C VAL A 49 6.85 -14.05 -2.65
N THR A 50 6.09 -14.66 -3.58
CA THR A 50 4.71 -15.08 -3.31
C THR A 50 4.63 -16.11 -2.20
N ARG A 51 5.52 -17.12 -2.20
CA ARG A 51 5.58 -18.13 -1.14
C ARG A 51 5.95 -17.54 0.22
N TRP A 52 6.91 -16.63 0.24
CA TRP A 52 7.29 -15.91 1.45
C TRP A 52 6.11 -15.09 1.99
N LEU A 53 5.45 -14.30 1.14
CA LEU A 53 4.33 -13.44 1.53
C LEU A 53 3.13 -14.26 2.02
N ARG A 54 2.82 -15.37 1.36
CA ARG A 54 1.77 -16.31 1.81
C ARG A 54 2.07 -16.83 3.22
N LYS A 55 3.33 -17.16 3.51
CA LYS A 55 3.73 -17.56 4.86
C LYS A 55 3.57 -16.39 5.85
N GLN A 56 3.99 -15.16 5.49
CA GLN A 56 3.78 -14.01 6.38
C GLN A 56 2.28 -13.76 6.65
N CYS A 57 1.43 -13.86 5.65
CA CYS A 57 -0.02 -13.65 5.78
C CYS A 57 -0.76 -14.78 6.52
N SER A 58 -0.12 -15.91 6.79
CA SER A 58 -0.71 -17.03 7.51
C SER A 58 -0.70 -16.92 9.04
N TYR A 59 -0.04 -15.91 9.60
CA TYR A 59 0.03 -15.73 11.05
C TYR A 59 -1.24 -15.04 11.59
N GLU A 60 -2.05 -15.78 12.34
CA GLU A 60 -3.31 -15.28 12.94
C GLU A 60 -3.10 -14.22 14.02
N SER A 61 -1.95 -14.24 14.70
CA SER A 61 -1.60 -13.30 15.76
C SER A 61 -1.10 -11.94 15.26
N VAL A 62 -0.92 -11.77 13.94
CA VAL A 62 -0.40 -10.54 13.32
C VAL A 62 -1.54 -9.63 12.90
N ASN A 63 -1.37 -8.33 13.12
CA ASN A 63 -2.23 -7.31 12.55
C ASN A 63 -1.65 -6.84 11.21
N TYR A 64 -2.44 -6.94 10.15
CA TYR A 64 -2.08 -6.51 8.80
C TYR A 64 -2.72 -5.15 8.53
N ILE A 65 -1.89 -4.14 8.37
CA ILE A 65 -2.32 -2.74 8.31
C ILE A 65 -2.23 -2.27 6.86
N PHE A 66 -3.32 -1.69 6.37
CA PHE A 66 -3.46 -1.17 5.02
C PHE A 66 -4.00 0.27 5.03
N HIS A 67 -3.91 0.91 3.90
CA HIS A 67 -4.67 2.11 3.57
C HIS A 67 -5.49 1.83 2.31
N ASN A 68 -6.80 1.60 2.45
CA ASN A 68 -7.69 1.03 1.44
C ASN A 68 -7.45 -0.49 1.25
N ALA A 69 -7.60 -1.24 2.34
CA ALA A 69 -7.37 -2.69 2.40
C ALA A 69 -8.13 -3.47 1.31
N PHE A 70 -9.33 -3.01 0.93
CA PHE A 70 -10.14 -3.65 -0.11
C PHE A 70 -9.38 -3.80 -1.43
N TYR A 71 -8.59 -2.81 -1.80
CA TYR A 71 -7.79 -2.84 -3.03
C TYR A 71 -6.63 -3.83 -2.92
N ASP A 72 -5.82 -3.73 -1.88
CA ASP A 72 -4.62 -4.56 -1.72
C ASP A 72 -4.96 -6.03 -1.46
N VAL A 73 -5.92 -6.30 -0.56
CA VAL A 73 -6.39 -7.65 -0.27
C VAL A 73 -7.00 -8.30 -1.53
N GLY A 74 -7.76 -7.54 -2.32
CA GLY A 74 -8.28 -8.02 -3.60
C GLY A 74 -7.19 -8.48 -4.56
N TRP A 75 -6.08 -7.75 -4.65
CA TRP A 75 -4.93 -8.16 -5.45
C TRP A 75 -4.17 -9.36 -4.85
N LEU A 76 -4.06 -9.45 -3.53
CA LEU A 76 -3.43 -10.60 -2.86
C LEU A 76 -4.19 -11.90 -3.15
N THR A 77 -5.53 -11.85 -3.24
CA THR A 77 -6.32 -13.04 -3.61
C THR A 77 -6.01 -13.57 -5.00
N THR A 78 -5.58 -12.71 -5.94
CA THR A 78 -5.16 -13.17 -7.28
C THR A 78 -3.84 -13.94 -7.27
N MET A 79 -3.10 -13.87 -6.16
CA MET A 79 -1.84 -14.60 -5.93
C MET A 79 -2.04 -15.81 -5.00
N ASP A 80 -3.29 -16.20 -4.74
CA ASP A 80 -3.66 -17.24 -3.76
C ASP A 80 -3.10 -16.95 -2.35
N ILE A 81 -3.12 -15.68 -1.96
CA ILE A 81 -2.71 -15.23 -0.63
C ILE A 81 -3.95 -14.84 0.16
N ASP A 82 -4.16 -15.52 1.28
CA ASP A 82 -5.24 -15.29 2.23
C ASP A 82 -4.65 -14.80 3.56
N ILE A 83 -5.17 -13.69 4.06
CA ILE A 83 -4.72 -13.10 5.32
C ILE A 83 -5.49 -13.75 6.46
N LYS A 84 -4.77 -14.41 7.37
CA LYS A 84 -5.37 -15.12 8.51
C LYS A 84 -5.50 -14.28 9.77
N GLY A 85 -4.70 -13.24 9.91
CA GLY A 85 -4.78 -12.36 11.06
C GLY A 85 -5.76 -11.19 10.86
N LYS A 86 -5.73 -10.25 11.79
CA LYS A 86 -6.64 -9.10 11.78
C LYS A 86 -6.24 -8.10 10.70
N ILE A 87 -7.17 -7.76 9.82
CA ILE A 87 -7.00 -6.68 8.85
C ILE A 87 -7.42 -5.37 9.50
N ILE A 88 -6.56 -4.37 9.37
CA ILE A 88 -6.77 -3.01 9.85
C ILE A 88 -6.65 -2.07 8.65
N ASP A 89 -7.66 -1.23 8.45
CA ASP A 89 -7.67 -0.25 7.37
C ASP A 89 -7.65 1.18 7.91
N THR A 90 -6.56 1.90 7.68
CA THR A 90 -6.42 3.30 8.12
C THR A 90 -7.36 4.25 7.38
N LEU A 91 -7.84 3.89 6.17
CA LEU A 91 -8.87 4.65 5.45
C LEU A 91 -10.23 4.56 6.16
N ILE A 92 -10.51 3.46 6.85
CA ILE A 92 -11.72 3.28 7.68
C ILE A 92 -11.50 3.83 9.09
N ALA A 93 -10.32 3.67 9.66
CA ALA A 93 -10.02 4.13 11.01
C ALA A 93 -9.98 5.67 11.12
N ALA A 94 -9.52 6.37 10.09
CA ALA A 94 -9.41 7.83 10.14
C ALA A 94 -10.76 8.56 10.26
N PRO A 95 -11.85 8.21 9.56
CA PRO A 95 -13.19 8.77 9.78
C PRO A 95 -13.75 8.52 11.18
N ILE A 96 -13.36 7.43 11.85
CA ILE A 96 -13.79 7.16 13.24
C ILE A 96 -13.19 8.20 14.21
N VAL A 97 -11.98 8.67 13.93
CA VAL A 97 -11.30 9.71 14.72
C VAL A 97 -11.87 11.11 14.44
N ASP A 98 -12.15 11.40 13.17
CA ASP A 98 -12.67 12.71 12.74
C ASP A 98 -13.55 12.56 11.49
N GLU A 99 -14.87 12.44 11.71
CA GLU A 99 -15.86 12.32 10.64
C GLU A 99 -16.08 13.61 9.84
N ASN A 100 -15.62 14.77 10.34
CA ASN A 100 -15.82 16.06 9.69
C ASN A 100 -14.81 16.33 8.56
N ARG A 101 -13.85 15.44 8.36
CA ARG A 101 -12.88 15.55 7.27
C ARG A 101 -13.53 15.23 5.93
N PHE A 102 -13.19 16.01 4.90
CA PHE A 102 -13.66 15.77 3.53
C PHE A 102 -12.79 14.77 2.74
N ARG A 103 -11.55 14.52 3.18
CA ARG A 103 -10.59 13.69 2.46
C ARG A 103 -9.76 12.86 3.43
N PHE A 104 -9.56 11.61 3.04
CA PHE A 104 -8.84 10.61 3.82
C PHE A 104 -7.70 9.95 3.03
N ASP A 105 -7.17 10.61 2.00
CA ASP A 105 -6.02 10.09 1.27
C ASP A 105 -4.75 10.08 2.17
N LEU A 106 -3.90 9.08 1.95
CA LEU A 106 -2.74 8.82 2.80
C LEU A 106 -1.82 10.03 2.94
N ASN A 107 -1.59 10.78 1.86
CA ASN A 107 -0.68 11.93 1.88
C ASN A 107 -1.22 13.06 2.76
N LEU A 108 -2.53 13.30 2.70
CA LEU A 108 -3.17 14.34 3.51
C LEU A 108 -3.19 13.94 5.00
N LEU A 109 -3.53 12.68 5.30
CA LEU A 109 -3.50 12.16 6.66
C LEU A 109 -2.09 12.18 7.26
N ALA A 110 -1.07 11.80 6.48
CA ALA A 110 0.32 11.88 6.91
C ALA A 110 0.75 13.30 7.23
N LYS A 111 0.40 14.25 6.36
CA LYS A 111 0.70 15.67 6.58
C LYS A 111 0.05 16.21 7.85
N ASP A 112 -1.22 15.90 8.07
CA ASP A 112 -2.00 16.47 9.16
C ASP A 112 -1.68 15.82 10.50
N TYR A 113 -1.60 14.49 10.56
CA TYR A 113 -1.41 13.74 11.80
C TYR A 113 0.06 13.50 12.14
N LEU A 114 0.90 13.21 11.14
CA LEU A 114 2.30 12.88 11.36
C LEU A 114 3.27 14.04 11.11
N LYS A 115 2.77 15.16 10.52
CA LYS A 115 3.59 16.29 10.04
C LYS A 115 4.62 15.86 9.00
N GLU A 116 4.35 14.78 8.29
CA GLU A 116 5.19 14.26 7.23
C GLU A 116 4.62 14.66 5.85
N SER A 117 5.49 15.13 4.97
CA SER A 117 5.16 15.35 3.56
C SER A 117 5.94 14.35 2.73
N LYS A 118 5.23 13.57 1.91
CA LYS A 118 5.90 12.67 0.96
C LYS A 118 6.50 13.48 -0.18
N SER A 119 7.74 13.16 -0.51
CA SER A 119 8.36 13.66 -1.71
C SER A 119 8.06 12.73 -2.89
N GLU A 120 7.09 13.10 -3.71
CA GLU A 120 6.88 12.44 -5.02
C GLU A 120 7.83 12.98 -6.10
N THR A 121 8.75 13.88 -5.74
CA THR A 121 9.56 14.62 -6.71
C THR A 121 10.44 13.69 -7.53
N GLN A 122 11.17 12.79 -6.89
CA GLN A 122 12.05 11.84 -7.58
C GLN A 122 11.28 10.91 -8.52
N LEU A 123 10.12 10.40 -8.05
CA LEU A 123 9.26 9.55 -8.85
C LEU A 123 8.70 10.29 -10.07
N ARG A 124 8.27 11.54 -9.90
CA ARG A 124 7.75 12.38 -10.99
C ARG A 124 8.84 12.73 -11.99
N GLU A 125 10.05 13.03 -11.52
CA GLU A 125 11.21 13.30 -12.38
C GLU A 125 11.60 12.06 -13.17
N ALA A 126 11.67 10.88 -12.53
CA ALA A 126 11.94 9.64 -13.20
C ALA A 126 10.87 9.34 -14.28
N ALA A 127 9.59 9.42 -13.93
CA ALA A 127 8.52 9.22 -14.90
C ALA A 127 8.60 10.18 -16.09
N LYS A 128 8.89 11.47 -15.84
CA LYS A 128 9.07 12.47 -16.89
C LYS A 128 10.26 12.16 -17.81
N MET A 129 11.38 11.72 -17.27
CA MET A 129 12.55 11.34 -18.07
C MET A 129 12.26 10.15 -19.00
N TRP A 130 11.36 9.26 -18.59
CA TRP A 130 10.93 8.10 -19.36
C TRP A 130 9.69 8.38 -20.24
N GLY A 131 9.13 9.59 -20.19
CA GLY A 131 7.90 9.93 -20.93
C GLY A 131 6.65 9.22 -20.44
N LEU A 132 6.59 8.87 -19.15
CA LEU A 132 5.56 8.06 -18.52
C LEU A 132 4.67 8.89 -17.58
N ASP A 133 3.43 8.42 -17.36
CA ASP A 133 2.57 8.96 -16.31
C ASP A 133 3.04 8.46 -14.92
N PRO A 134 3.32 9.37 -13.96
CA PRO A 134 3.88 8.99 -12.66
C PRO A 134 2.94 8.19 -11.76
N LYS A 135 1.70 7.96 -12.16
CA LYS A 135 0.73 7.14 -11.41
C LYS A 135 0.24 5.93 -12.20
N ALA A 136 -0.03 6.09 -13.49
CA ALA A 136 -0.57 5.00 -14.32
C ALA A 136 0.51 4.04 -14.83
N ASP A 137 1.75 4.53 -15.00
CA ASP A 137 2.82 3.79 -15.65
C ASP A 137 3.97 3.36 -14.72
N LEU A 138 3.77 3.38 -13.40
CA LEU A 138 4.79 2.99 -12.41
C LEU A 138 5.38 1.60 -12.67
N TRP A 139 4.59 0.69 -13.22
CA TRP A 139 5.00 -0.66 -13.53
C TRP A 139 6.03 -0.76 -14.67
N LYS A 140 6.15 0.29 -15.49
CA LYS A 140 7.15 0.39 -16.57
C LYS A 140 8.51 0.89 -16.07
N LEU A 141 8.52 1.65 -14.96
CA LEU A 141 9.74 2.17 -14.38
C LEU A 141 10.58 1.05 -13.73
N PRO A 142 11.91 1.20 -13.70
CA PRO A 142 12.76 0.35 -12.88
C PRO A 142 12.34 0.38 -11.42
N ALA A 143 12.43 -0.76 -10.76
CA ALA A 143 12.08 -0.90 -9.34
C ALA A 143 12.84 0.07 -8.42
N SER A 144 14.07 0.44 -8.77
CA SER A 144 14.90 1.42 -8.04
C SER A 144 14.27 2.82 -7.94
N HIS A 145 13.41 3.20 -8.89
CA HIS A 145 12.70 4.49 -8.85
C HIS A 145 11.35 4.41 -8.13
N VAL A 146 10.78 3.21 -8.02
CA VAL A 146 9.47 2.99 -7.40
C VAL A 146 9.58 2.52 -5.96
N GLY A 147 10.67 1.81 -5.63
CA GLY A 147 10.86 1.15 -4.33
C GLY A 147 10.77 2.12 -3.17
N GLU A 148 11.58 3.17 -3.16
CA GLU A 148 11.60 4.17 -2.09
C GLU A 148 10.21 4.80 -1.85
N TYR A 149 9.49 5.13 -2.92
CA TYR A 149 8.13 5.64 -2.81
C TYR A 149 7.17 4.61 -2.19
N ALA A 150 7.24 3.35 -2.62
CA ALA A 150 6.37 2.29 -2.13
C ALA A 150 6.70 1.91 -0.67
N GLU A 151 7.97 1.87 -0.30
CA GLU A 151 8.44 1.67 1.07
C GLU A 151 7.95 2.77 2.00
N GLN A 152 8.08 4.03 1.56
CA GLN A 152 7.57 5.18 2.31
C GLN A 152 6.06 5.10 2.53
N ASP A 153 5.28 4.64 1.52
CA ASP A 153 3.83 4.46 1.66
C ASP A 153 3.49 3.41 2.72
N ALA A 154 4.19 2.28 2.74
CA ALA A 154 3.99 1.24 3.75
C ALA A 154 4.37 1.74 5.16
N ALA A 155 5.53 2.39 5.30
CA ALA A 155 6.00 2.92 6.58
C ALA A 155 5.08 4.02 7.13
N VAL A 156 4.61 4.93 6.27
CA VAL A 156 3.65 5.98 6.65
C VAL A 156 2.32 5.36 7.09
N THR A 157 1.82 4.34 6.39
CA THR A 157 0.59 3.65 6.76
C THR A 157 0.70 3.02 8.15
N LEU A 158 1.83 2.40 8.48
CA LEU A 158 2.09 1.83 9.81
C LEU A 158 2.11 2.93 10.90
N ARG A 159 2.85 4.02 10.68
CA ARG A 159 2.91 5.15 11.63
C ARG A 159 1.56 5.83 11.79
N LEU A 160 0.79 5.99 10.71
CA LEU A 160 -0.56 6.53 10.76
C LEU A 160 -1.47 5.66 11.63
N TRP A 161 -1.40 4.33 11.49
CA TRP A 161 -2.14 3.44 12.38
C TRP A 161 -1.74 3.61 13.84
N HIS A 162 -0.45 3.70 14.15
CA HIS A 162 0.00 3.93 15.52
C HIS A 162 -0.55 5.24 16.13
N HIS A 163 -0.70 6.28 15.31
CA HIS A 163 -1.33 7.54 15.72
C HIS A 163 -2.84 7.35 15.91
N LEU A 164 -3.57 6.87 14.89
CA LEU A 164 -5.02 6.70 14.95
C LEU A 164 -5.47 5.78 16.08
N LYS A 165 -4.72 4.72 16.36
CA LYS A 165 -4.99 3.82 17.49
C LYS A 165 -4.97 4.54 18.84
N LYS A 166 -4.06 5.50 19.03
CA LYS A 166 -4.00 6.33 20.25
C LYS A 166 -5.19 7.27 20.34
N GLU A 167 -5.57 7.90 19.23
CA GLU A 167 -6.74 8.80 19.17
C GLU A 167 -8.04 8.03 19.45
N ILE A 168 -8.24 6.86 18.84
CA ILE A 168 -9.39 5.99 19.06
C ILE A 168 -9.50 5.59 20.54
N ALA A 169 -8.37 5.21 21.14
CA ALA A 169 -8.32 4.87 22.57
C ALA A 169 -8.60 6.08 23.46
N GLY A 170 -8.02 7.25 23.14
CA GLY A 170 -8.20 8.49 23.90
C GLY A 170 -9.65 9.02 23.87
N GLN A 171 -10.37 8.76 22.78
CA GLN A 171 -11.78 9.16 22.62
C GLN A 171 -12.77 8.07 23.08
N ASN A 172 -12.30 6.96 23.68
CA ASN A 172 -13.13 5.81 24.09
C ASN A 172 -13.92 5.15 22.97
N LEU A 173 -13.42 5.17 21.73
CA LEU A 173 -14.07 4.60 20.53
C LEU A 173 -13.67 3.13 20.25
N ILE A 174 -13.09 2.44 21.24
CA ILE A 174 -12.54 1.06 21.06
C ILE A 174 -13.64 0.03 20.75
N ASN A 175 -14.88 0.31 21.10
CA ASN A 175 -16.01 -0.62 20.97
C ASN A 175 -16.90 -0.30 19.74
N ILE A 176 -16.43 0.51 18.84
CA ILE A 176 -17.04 0.78 17.54
C ILE A 176 -16.32 -0.05 16.47
#